data_dd374b72c5a33676cdd1ac0f73d23ff1
#
_entry.id   dd374b72c5a33676cdd1ac0f73d23ff1
#
_cell.length_a   1.000
_cell.length_b   1.000
_cell.length_c   1.000
_cell.angle_alpha   90.00
_cell.angle_beta   90.00
_cell.angle_gamma   90.00
#
_symmetry.space_group_name_H-M   'P 1'
#
loop_
_entity.id
_entity.type
_entity.pdbx_description
1 polymer ?
#
loop_
_entity_poly.entity_id
_entity_poly.type
_entity_poly.pdbx_seq_one_letter_code
_entity_poly.pdbx_strand_id
1 'polypeptide(L)'
;MLLDILKTLKMKWYRRYAEMGYADAQYSLGVCYVKGIGVSPDPAEAVKWFCKAAAEGIPEAWCVLGQCYLSGNGVEKNEAAGLMWLRKAAEQGVDLAQHMLAECYYYGYGLDQDLTEAVKWYRKAAGQGLPEAQLKLYLCYRYGEGVPADIYEAWPWLEKAIRQGYAEAFYARGYSCYYSGIIGFPQEAVKWYRKAAKKGYPQAQYELARCYSDGIGTKADPAKAWKWYRAAAEQGIAEAQFKLAGCYYGGIGVKKNTAEAVKWYHAAAEQGIAEAQFNLGFCYDFGTGIKQDRTEAVKWYRKAAEQGFAESEKMLKRLEQ
;
A
#
# COMPACT_ATOMS: atom_id res chain seq x y z
N MET A 1 16.34 7.20 25.83
CA MET A 1 17.71 7.24 26.41
C MET A 1 18.35 5.87 26.53
N LEU A 2 17.92 4.95 27.44
CA LEU A 2 18.56 3.61 27.57
C LEU A 2 18.50 2.78 26.27
N LEU A 3 17.35 2.79 25.60
CA LEU A 3 17.15 2.07 24.34
C LEU A 3 18.06 2.61 23.22
N ASP A 4 18.30 3.89 23.17
CA ASP A 4 19.14 4.53 22.15
C ASP A 4 20.62 4.26 22.41
N ILE A 5 21.02 4.20 23.67
CA ILE A 5 22.37 3.77 24.07
C ILE A 5 22.60 2.32 23.63
N LEU A 6 21.64 1.42 23.87
CA LEU A 6 21.75 0.02 23.45
C LEU A 6 21.83 -0.13 21.93
N LYS A 7 21.04 0.62 21.16
CA LYS A 7 21.11 0.65 19.71
C LYS A 7 22.49 1.10 19.20
N THR A 8 23.03 2.16 19.81
CA THR A 8 24.37 2.68 19.47
C THR A 8 25.46 1.69 19.80
N LEU A 9 25.39 1.00 20.95
CA LEU A 9 26.36 -0.05 21.32
C LEU A 9 26.28 -1.24 20.36
N LYS A 10 25.08 -1.68 20.01
CA LYS A 10 24.86 -2.76 19.04
C LYS A 10 25.46 -2.43 17.67
N MET A 11 25.22 -1.20 17.19
CA MET A 11 25.79 -0.71 15.92
C MET A 11 27.32 -0.67 15.95
N LYS A 12 27.91 -0.15 17.04
CA LYS A 12 29.38 -0.15 17.22
C LYS A 12 29.95 -1.58 17.22
N TRP A 13 29.25 -2.52 17.83
CA TRP A 13 29.63 -3.94 17.81
C TRP A 13 29.60 -4.50 16.39
N TYR A 14 28.50 -4.29 15.64
CA TYR A 14 28.43 -4.73 14.23
C TYR A 14 29.53 -4.09 13.38
N ARG A 15 29.82 -2.79 13.54
CA ARG A 15 30.89 -2.13 12.79
C ARG A 15 32.26 -2.79 13.03
N ARG A 16 32.60 -3.03 14.28
CA ARG A 16 33.87 -3.67 14.62
C ARG A 16 34.04 -5.04 13.94
N TYR A 17 33.01 -5.88 14.02
CA TYR A 17 33.07 -7.21 13.41
C TYR A 17 32.96 -7.17 11.87
N ALA A 18 32.20 -6.25 11.31
CA ALA A 18 32.13 -6.04 9.87
C ALA A 18 33.48 -5.59 9.28
N GLU A 19 34.21 -4.73 10.00
CA GLU A 19 35.57 -4.28 9.64
C GLU A 19 36.59 -5.44 9.74
N MET A 20 36.35 -6.41 10.60
CA MET A 20 37.13 -7.65 10.70
C MET A 20 36.80 -8.70 9.62
N GLY A 21 35.80 -8.40 8.73
CA GLY A 21 35.45 -9.26 7.62
C GLY A 21 34.30 -10.26 7.89
N TYR A 22 33.66 -10.22 9.08
CA TYR A 22 32.55 -11.14 9.37
C TYR A 22 31.31 -10.78 8.53
N ALA A 23 30.90 -11.66 7.62
CA ALA A 23 29.86 -11.44 6.64
C ALA A 23 28.50 -11.11 7.27
N ASP A 24 28.09 -11.84 8.32
CA ASP A 24 26.83 -11.57 9.04
C ASP A 24 26.83 -10.19 9.72
N ALA A 25 28.00 -9.75 10.21
CA ALA A 25 28.14 -8.43 10.79
C ALA A 25 28.10 -7.33 9.72
N GLN A 26 28.66 -7.58 8.53
CA GLN A 26 28.58 -6.68 7.38
C GLN A 26 27.12 -6.51 6.94
N TYR A 27 26.37 -7.60 6.79
CA TYR A 27 24.94 -7.56 6.50
C TYR A 27 24.16 -6.79 7.57
N SER A 28 24.39 -7.13 8.85
CA SER A 28 23.70 -6.48 9.98
C SER A 28 24.01 -4.98 10.08
N LEU A 29 25.24 -4.58 9.76
CA LEU A 29 25.63 -3.17 9.70
C LEU A 29 24.94 -2.43 8.57
N GLY A 30 24.82 -3.05 7.39
CA GLY A 30 24.01 -2.52 6.28
C GLY A 30 22.55 -2.28 6.69
N VAL A 31 21.95 -3.25 7.41
CA VAL A 31 20.58 -3.09 7.96
C VAL A 31 20.49 -1.93 8.97
N CYS A 32 21.54 -1.71 9.78
CA CYS A 32 21.58 -0.56 10.70
C CYS A 32 21.54 0.77 9.94
N TYR A 33 22.27 0.89 8.85
CA TYR A 33 22.24 2.10 8.00
C TYR A 33 20.91 2.29 7.28
N VAL A 34 20.25 1.21 6.82
CA VAL A 34 18.90 1.32 6.22
C VAL A 34 17.86 1.81 7.23
N LYS A 35 17.89 1.24 8.45
CA LYS A 35 16.84 1.49 9.48
C LYS A 35 17.17 2.63 10.45
N GLY A 36 18.33 3.24 10.37
CA GLY A 36 18.77 4.25 11.33
C GLY A 36 18.97 3.69 12.75
N ILE A 37 19.46 2.46 12.90
CA ILE A 37 19.66 1.83 14.20
C ILE A 37 21.02 2.24 14.77
N GLY A 38 21.02 3.21 15.68
CA GLY A 38 22.24 3.73 16.32
C GLY A 38 23.12 4.59 15.42
N VAL A 39 22.63 4.94 14.23
CA VAL A 39 23.29 5.78 13.22
C VAL A 39 22.21 6.47 12.39
N SER A 40 22.49 7.61 11.78
CA SER A 40 21.61 8.22 10.80
C SER A 40 21.43 7.32 9.58
N PRO A 41 20.22 7.21 9.02
CA PRO A 41 19.99 6.44 7.80
C PRO A 41 20.92 6.91 6.67
N ASP A 42 21.59 5.98 6.04
CA ASP A 42 22.45 6.21 4.87
C ASP A 42 22.35 5.00 3.93
N PRO A 43 21.45 5.05 2.93
CA PRO A 43 21.28 3.97 1.98
C PRO A 43 22.54 3.67 1.14
N ALA A 44 23.35 4.68 0.81
CA ALA A 44 24.53 4.48 0.01
C ALA A 44 25.61 3.71 0.80
N GLU A 45 25.79 4.05 2.08
CA GLU A 45 26.69 3.32 2.96
C GLU A 45 26.16 1.90 3.24
N ALA A 46 24.85 1.73 3.38
CA ALA A 46 24.23 0.41 3.52
C ALA A 46 24.56 -0.51 2.33
N VAL A 47 24.45 -0.01 1.09
CA VAL A 47 24.77 -0.78 -0.12
C VAL A 47 26.22 -1.23 -0.13
N LYS A 48 27.17 -0.40 0.29
CA LYS A 48 28.58 -0.82 0.37
C LYS A 48 28.78 -2.01 1.30
N TRP A 49 28.10 -2.02 2.45
CA TRP A 49 28.17 -3.13 3.39
C TRP A 49 27.46 -4.37 2.88
N PHE A 50 26.31 -4.22 2.21
CA PHE A 50 25.65 -5.35 1.54
C PHE A 50 26.49 -5.94 0.42
N CYS A 51 27.23 -5.11 -0.35
CA CYS A 51 28.16 -5.62 -1.37
C CYS A 51 29.27 -6.49 -0.76
N LYS A 52 29.82 -6.10 0.40
CA LYS A 52 30.83 -6.92 1.11
C LYS A 52 30.23 -8.25 1.57
N ALA A 53 29.08 -8.21 2.24
CA ALA A 53 28.38 -9.41 2.68
C ALA A 53 27.98 -10.33 1.51
N ALA A 54 27.59 -9.75 0.38
CA ALA A 54 27.24 -10.48 -0.84
C ALA A 54 28.46 -11.18 -1.48
N ALA A 55 29.63 -10.55 -1.41
CA ALA A 55 30.88 -11.15 -1.88
C ALA A 55 31.26 -12.40 -1.05
N GLU A 56 30.93 -12.39 0.23
CA GLU A 56 31.13 -13.53 1.15
C GLU A 56 29.99 -14.57 1.06
N GLY A 57 29.00 -14.37 0.17
CA GLY A 57 28.01 -15.37 -0.13
C GLY A 57 26.73 -15.32 0.71
N ILE A 58 26.42 -14.21 1.40
CA ILE A 58 25.18 -14.06 2.18
C ILE A 58 23.98 -13.89 1.27
N PRO A 59 23.02 -14.86 1.22
CA PRO A 59 21.88 -14.79 0.28
C PRO A 59 20.93 -13.63 0.58
N GLU A 60 20.74 -13.27 1.84
CA GLU A 60 19.92 -12.12 2.25
C GLU A 60 20.52 -10.81 1.76
N ALA A 61 21.86 -10.70 1.68
CA ALA A 61 22.52 -9.53 1.09
C ALA A 61 22.25 -9.42 -0.41
N TRP A 62 22.22 -10.54 -1.15
CA TRP A 62 21.84 -10.56 -2.56
C TRP A 62 20.40 -10.09 -2.75
N CYS A 63 19.47 -10.54 -1.89
CA CYS A 63 18.08 -10.11 -1.93
C CYS A 63 17.95 -8.59 -1.76
N VAL A 64 18.60 -8.03 -0.73
CA VAL A 64 18.56 -6.58 -0.48
C VAL A 64 19.24 -5.78 -1.58
N LEU A 65 20.39 -6.24 -2.11
CA LEU A 65 21.04 -5.61 -3.26
C LEU A 65 20.12 -5.61 -4.49
N GLY A 66 19.44 -6.72 -4.75
CA GLY A 66 18.45 -6.80 -5.82
C GLY A 66 17.38 -5.71 -5.68
N GLN A 67 16.84 -5.53 -4.49
CA GLN A 67 15.88 -4.48 -4.19
C GLN A 67 16.47 -3.07 -4.36
N CYS A 68 17.69 -2.83 -3.87
CA CYS A 68 18.37 -1.55 -4.00
C CYS A 68 18.57 -1.17 -5.47
N TYR A 69 19.04 -2.09 -6.30
CA TYR A 69 19.23 -1.84 -7.74
C TYR A 69 17.92 -1.65 -8.51
N LEU A 70 16.85 -2.37 -8.17
CA LEU A 70 15.54 -2.17 -8.80
C LEU A 70 14.91 -0.82 -8.44
N SER A 71 15.09 -0.36 -7.19
CA SER A 71 14.49 0.88 -6.70
C SER A 71 15.36 2.12 -6.89
N GLY A 72 16.68 1.96 -7.08
CA GLY A 72 17.64 3.06 -7.06
C GLY A 72 17.94 3.59 -5.65
N ASN A 73 17.66 2.80 -4.60
CA ASN A 73 17.86 3.24 -3.23
C ASN A 73 19.32 2.99 -2.79
N GLY A 74 20.07 4.07 -2.60
CA GLY A 74 21.49 4.04 -2.22
C GLY A 74 22.46 3.65 -3.33
N VAL A 75 21.96 3.37 -4.53
CA VAL A 75 22.73 3.03 -5.74
C VAL A 75 21.96 3.50 -6.97
N GLU A 76 22.62 3.74 -8.08
CA GLU A 76 21.96 4.03 -9.35
C GLU A 76 21.05 2.86 -9.77
N LYS A 77 19.82 3.19 -10.19
CA LYS A 77 18.83 2.20 -10.62
C LYS A 77 19.39 1.38 -11.79
N ASN A 78 19.38 0.06 -11.65
CA ASN A 78 19.81 -0.89 -12.69
C ASN A 78 18.99 -2.17 -12.60
N GLU A 79 17.97 -2.28 -13.42
CA GLU A 79 17.02 -3.40 -13.38
C GLU A 79 17.70 -4.75 -13.68
N ALA A 80 18.64 -4.78 -14.64
CA ALA A 80 19.37 -6.01 -14.97
C ALA A 80 20.23 -6.51 -13.81
N ALA A 81 20.95 -5.62 -13.14
CA ALA A 81 21.71 -5.95 -11.94
C ALA A 81 20.78 -6.40 -10.79
N GLY A 82 19.66 -5.71 -10.60
CA GLY A 82 18.67 -6.05 -9.59
C GLY A 82 18.12 -7.45 -9.78
N LEU A 83 17.71 -7.80 -11.01
CA LEU A 83 17.23 -9.14 -11.36
C LEU A 83 18.29 -10.22 -11.18
N MET A 84 19.52 -9.95 -11.57
CA MET A 84 20.63 -10.89 -11.37
C MET A 84 20.80 -11.25 -9.88
N TRP A 85 20.81 -10.26 -9.01
CA TRP A 85 20.93 -10.46 -7.56
C TRP A 85 19.72 -11.16 -6.96
N LEU A 86 18.49 -10.77 -7.36
CA LEU A 86 17.26 -11.43 -6.90
C LEU A 86 17.23 -12.90 -7.32
N ARG A 87 17.58 -13.21 -8.57
CA ARG A 87 17.62 -14.60 -9.06
C ARG A 87 18.58 -15.44 -8.25
N LYS A 88 19.79 -14.92 -8.02
CA LYS A 88 20.79 -15.60 -7.22
C LYS A 88 20.30 -15.90 -5.79
N ALA A 89 19.65 -14.94 -5.13
CA ALA A 89 19.07 -15.12 -3.80
C ALA A 89 17.87 -16.11 -3.81
N ALA A 90 16.99 -16.02 -4.80
CA ALA A 90 15.82 -16.87 -4.94
C ALA A 90 16.18 -18.34 -5.18
N GLU A 91 17.23 -18.59 -5.96
CA GLU A 91 17.79 -19.94 -6.19
C GLU A 91 18.40 -20.54 -4.93
N GLN A 92 18.92 -19.72 -4.02
CA GLN A 92 19.39 -20.16 -2.70
C GLN A 92 18.25 -20.29 -1.66
N GLY A 93 17.02 -20.09 -2.09
CA GLY A 93 15.85 -20.35 -1.25
C GLY A 93 15.37 -19.18 -0.42
N VAL A 94 15.92 -17.96 -0.58
CA VAL A 94 15.40 -16.78 0.15
C VAL A 94 13.96 -16.50 -0.29
N ASP A 95 13.02 -16.67 0.60
CA ASP A 95 11.57 -16.57 0.35
C ASP A 95 11.16 -15.18 -0.16
N LEU A 96 11.70 -14.12 0.44
CA LEU A 96 11.46 -12.74 0.00
C LEU A 96 12.00 -12.50 -1.42
N ALA A 97 13.19 -13.05 -1.74
CA ALA A 97 13.75 -12.92 -3.09
C ALA A 97 12.92 -13.71 -4.13
N GLN A 98 12.41 -14.89 -3.76
CA GLN A 98 11.49 -15.66 -4.60
C GLN A 98 10.20 -14.88 -4.87
N HIS A 99 9.63 -14.24 -3.84
CA HIS A 99 8.46 -13.39 -3.99
C HIS A 99 8.75 -12.18 -4.89
N MET A 100 9.85 -11.47 -4.66
CA MET A 100 10.22 -10.29 -5.47
C MET A 100 10.52 -10.67 -6.92
N LEU A 101 11.17 -11.80 -7.17
CA LEU A 101 11.41 -12.31 -8.52
C LEU A 101 10.07 -12.68 -9.21
N ALA A 102 9.14 -13.26 -8.46
CA ALA A 102 7.78 -13.51 -8.95
C ALA A 102 7.06 -12.21 -9.34
N GLU A 103 7.18 -11.13 -8.53
CA GLU A 103 6.64 -9.81 -8.86
C GLU A 103 7.27 -9.25 -10.16
N CYS A 104 8.59 -9.43 -10.36
CA CYS A 104 9.24 -9.01 -11.59
C CYS A 104 8.65 -9.72 -12.81
N TYR A 105 8.46 -11.04 -12.74
CA TYR A 105 7.80 -11.79 -13.83
C TYR A 105 6.33 -11.41 -13.99
N TYR A 106 5.61 -11.17 -12.89
CA TYR A 106 4.20 -10.85 -12.92
C TYR A 106 3.91 -9.50 -13.58
N TYR A 107 4.73 -8.46 -13.30
CA TYR A 107 4.55 -7.11 -13.84
C TYR A 107 5.45 -6.77 -15.04
N GLY A 108 6.42 -7.62 -15.36
CA GLY A 108 7.40 -7.35 -16.42
C GLY A 108 8.45 -6.30 -16.00
N TYR A 109 8.87 -6.28 -14.72
CA TYR A 109 9.88 -5.33 -14.27
C TYR A 109 11.28 -5.77 -14.67
N GLY A 110 11.87 -5.08 -15.66
CA GLY A 110 13.22 -5.35 -16.19
C GLY A 110 13.36 -6.66 -16.96
N LEU A 111 12.25 -7.33 -17.24
CA LEU A 111 12.16 -8.55 -18.07
C LEU A 111 10.75 -8.63 -18.68
N ASP A 112 10.56 -9.54 -19.65
CA ASP A 112 9.25 -9.78 -20.24
C ASP A 112 8.30 -10.41 -19.20
N GLN A 113 7.03 -9.97 -19.23
CA GLN A 113 6.00 -10.53 -18.35
C GLN A 113 5.79 -12.02 -18.63
N ASP A 114 5.88 -12.84 -17.59
CA ASP A 114 5.58 -14.27 -17.61
C ASP A 114 4.82 -14.67 -16.34
N LEU A 115 3.49 -14.70 -16.46
CA LEU A 115 2.60 -15.06 -15.33
C LEU A 115 2.80 -16.51 -14.89
N THR A 116 3.15 -17.41 -15.80
CA THR A 116 3.39 -18.82 -15.47
C THR A 116 4.66 -18.96 -14.63
N GLU A 117 5.72 -18.28 -15.01
CA GLU A 117 6.97 -18.29 -14.24
C GLU A 117 6.78 -17.56 -12.90
N ALA A 118 6.02 -16.46 -12.87
CA ALA A 118 5.65 -15.77 -11.62
C ALA A 118 4.98 -16.73 -10.62
N VAL A 119 4.00 -17.51 -11.07
CA VAL A 119 3.31 -18.48 -10.19
C VAL A 119 4.25 -19.55 -9.66
N LYS A 120 5.23 -20.02 -10.43
CA LYS A 120 6.22 -20.99 -9.94
C LYS A 120 7.02 -20.43 -8.77
N TRP A 121 7.46 -19.18 -8.87
CA TRP A 121 8.21 -18.49 -7.82
C TRP A 121 7.33 -18.14 -6.62
N TYR A 122 6.09 -17.64 -6.84
CA TYR A 122 5.13 -17.45 -5.74
C TYR A 122 4.87 -18.75 -4.97
N ARG A 123 4.74 -19.89 -5.67
CA ARG A 123 4.53 -21.19 -5.02
C ARG A 123 5.70 -21.59 -4.13
N LYS A 124 6.94 -21.35 -4.54
CA LYS A 124 8.12 -21.60 -3.71
C LYS A 124 8.10 -20.72 -2.44
N ALA A 125 7.92 -19.42 -2.58
CA ALA A 125 7.86 -18.49 -1.45
C ALA A 125 6.67 -18.79 -0.51
N ALA A 126 5.49 -19.04 -1.06
CA ALA A 126 4.28 -19.40 -0.31
C ALA A 126 4.44 -20.73 0.45
N GLY A 127 5.15 -21.68 -0.15
CA GLY A 127 5.48 -22.96 0.48
C GLY A 127 6.39 -22.82 1.69
N GLN A 128 7.26 -21.82 1.71
CA GLN A 128 8.11 -21.46 2.84
C GLN A 128 7.36 -20.67 3.93
N GLY A 129 6.12 -20.27 3.66
CA GLY A 129 5.27 -19.61 4.64
C GLY A 129 5.12 -18.11 4.46
N LEU A 130 5.72 -17.48 3.45
CA LEU A 130 5.62 -16.05 3.23
C LEU A 130 4.16 -15.63 2.95
N PRO A 131 3.49 -14.83 3.81
CA PRO A 131 2.06 -14.58 3.69
C PRO A 131 1.71 -13.71 2.48
N GLU A 132 2.59 -12.81 2.04
CA GLU A 132 2.46 -12.03 0.82
C GLU A 132 2.37 -12.95 -0.41
N ALA A 133 3.27 -13.92 -0.50
CA ALA A 133 3.29 -14.88 -1.59
C ALA A 133 2.06 -15.83 -1.54
N GLN A 134 1.60 -16.22 -0.34
CA GLN A 134 0.39 -17.00 -0.18
C GLN A 134 -0.84 -16.24 -0.68
N LEU A 135 -0.96 -14.94 -0.38
CA LEU A 135 -2.05 -14.13 -0.89
C LEU A 135 -1.97 -13.97 -2.41
N LYS A 136 -0.78 -13.72 -2.97
CA LYS A 136 -0.59 -13.61 -4.43
C LYS A 136 -0.97 -14.91 -5.14
N LEU A 137 -0.55 -16.03 -4.59
CA LEU A 137 -0.90 -17.34 -5.15
C LEU A 137 -2.41 -17.62 -5.09
N TYR A 138 -3.08 -17.21 -4.00
CA TYR A 138 -4.54 -17.21 -3.93
C TYR A 138 -5.17 -16.41 -5.07
N LEU A 139 -4.67 -15.20 -5.34
CA LEU A 139 -5.19 -14.34 -6.41
C LEU A 139 -4.95 -14.94 -7.79
N CYS A 140 -3.76 -15.50 -8.04
CA CYS A 140 -3.44 -16.18 -9.30
C CYS A 140 -4.41 -17.33 -9.60
N TYR A 141 -4.67 -18.20 -8.62
CA TYR A 141 -5.65 -19.29 -8.80
C TYR A 141 -7.09 -18.78 -8.89
N ARG A 142 -7.44 -17.73 -8.16
CA ARG A 142 -8.79 -17.18 -8.19
C ARG A 142 -9.16 -16.57 -9.54
N TYR A 143 -8.22 -15.88 -10.18
CA TYR A 143 -8.47 -15.15 -11.42
C TYR A 143 -7.92 -15.83 -12.67
N GLY A 144 -7.19 -16.91 -12.53
CA GLY A 144 -6.61 -17.64 -13.67
C GLY A 144 -5.37 -16.95 -14.25
N GLU A 145 -4.56 -16.32 -13.40
CA GLU A 145 -3.36 -15.58 -13.79
C GLU A 145 -2.13 -16.50 -13.75
N GLY A 146 -1.64 -16.91 -14.92
CA GLY A 146 -0.51 -17.83 -15.06
C GLY A 146 -0.80 -19.30 -14.73
N VAL A 147 -2.02 -19.59 -14.26
CA VAL A 147 -2.57 -20.94 -14.00
C VAL A 147 -4.06 -20.92 -14.33
N PRO A 148 -4.69 -22.08 -14.63
CA PRO A 148 -6.13 -22.14 -14.74
C PRO A 148 -6.82 -21.68 -13.45
N ALA A 149 -7.93 -20.94 -13.60
CA ALA A 149 -8.71 -20.50 -12.45
C ALA A 149 -9.26 -21.70 -11.68
N ASP A 150 -8.95 -21.80 -10.40
CA ASP A 150 -9.42 -22.84 -9.51
C ASP A 150 -9.59 -22.30 -8.09
N ILE A 151 -10.83 -22.10 -7.68
CA ILE A 151 -11.16 -21.56 -6.36
C ILE A 151 -10.83 -22.55 -5.22
N TYR A 152 -10.87 -23.86 -5.50
CA TYR A 152 -10.56 -24.88 -4.50
C TYR A 152 -9.07 -24.95 -4.22
N GLU A 153 -8.22 -24.76 -5.25
CA GLU A 153 -6.79 -24.61 -5.10
C GLU A 153 -6.40 -23.26 -4.47
N ALA A 154 -7.17 -22.20 -4.71
CA ALA A 154 -6.93 -20.88 -4.17
C ALA A 154 -7.12 -20.81 -2.65
N TRP A 155 -8.24 -21.32 -2.13
CA TRP A 155 -8.65 -21.17 -0.73
C TRP A 155 -7.59 -21.56 0.30
N PRO A 156 -6.92 -22.71 0.21
CA PRO A 156 -5.91 -23.11 1.20
C PRO A 156 -4.79 -22.06 1.38
N TRP A 157 -4.44 -21.36 0.34
CA TRP A 157 -3.40 -20.32 0.40
C TRP A 157 -3.88 -19.08 1.15
N LEU A 158 -5.10 -18.63 0.88
CA LEU A 158 -5.69 -17.52 1.64
C LEU A 158 -5.81 -17.85 3.13
N GLU A 159 -6.26 -19.07 3.47
CA GLU A 159 -6.38 -19.52 4.86
C GLU A 159 -5.03 -19.56 5.58
N LYS A 160 -3.94 -19.96 4.90
CA LYS A 160 -2.58 -19.92 5.46
C LYS A 160 -2.16 -18.48 5.81
N ALA A 161 -2.37 -17.52 4.91
CA ALA A 161 -2.07 -16.10 5.16
C ALA A 161 -2.95 -15.51 6.28
N ILE A 162 -4.23 -15.90 6.35
CA ILE A 162 -5.16 -15.52 7.43
C ILE A 162 -4.67 -16.02 8.79
N ARG A 163 -4.23 -17.29 8.89
CA ARG A 163 -3.72 -17.85 10.15
C ARG A 163 -2.49 -17.13 10.68
N GLN A 164 -1.67 -16.59 9.79
CA GLN A 164 -0.54 -15.75 10.14
C GLN A 164 -0.93 -14.32 10.54
N GLY A 165 -2.22 -14.00 10.40
CA GLY A 165 -2.74 -12.68 10.74
C GLY A 165 -2.38 -11.61 9.71
N TYR A 166 -2.12 -11.97 8.46
CA TYR A 166 -1.81 -11.02 7.41
C TYR A 166 -3.02 -10.13 7.10
N ALA A 167 -2.85 -8.81 7.22
CA ALA A 167 -3.97 -7.87 7.18
C ALA A 167 -4.68 -7.86 5.83
N GLU A 168 -3.92 -7.93 4.76
CA GLU A 168 -4.44 -7.93 3.39
C GLU A 168 -5.21 -9.22 3.08
N ALA A 169 -4.83 -10.36 3.69
CA ALA A 169 -5.59 -11.60 3.56
C ALA A 169 -6.96 -11.52 4.25
N PHE A 170 -7.06 -10.81 5.39
CA PHE A 170 -8.36 -10.52 5.98
C PHE A 170 -9.23 -9.65 5.06
N TYR A 171 -8.62 -8.64 4.42
CA TYR A 171 -9.31 -7.81 3.43
C TYR A 171 -9.79 -8.66 2.25
N ALA A 172 -8.93 -9.47 1.66
CA ALA A 172 -9.27 -10.34 0.53
C ALA A 172 -10.42 -11.30 0.88
N ARG A 173 -10.45 -11.84 2.11
CA ARG A 173 -11.57 -12.65 2.60
C ARG A 173 -12.85 -11.85 2.70
N GLY A 174 -12.79 -10.65 3.27
CA GLY A 174 -13.94 -9.73 3.36
C GLY A 174 -14.49 -9.36 1.99
N TYR A 175 -13.61 -9.01 1.07
CA TYR A 175 -13.96 -8.72 -0.33
C TYR A 175 -14.65 -9.92 -1.00
N SER A 176 -14.14 -11.12 -0.80
CA SER A 176 -14.76 -12.33 -1.31
C SER A 176 -16.17 -12.54 -0.76
N CYS A 177 -16.38 -12.34 0.55
CA CYS A 177 -17.69 -12.45 1.16
C CYS A 177 -18.66 -11.36 0.65
N TYR A 178 -18.17 -10.17 0.37
CA TYR A 178 -19.01 -9.06 -0.10
C TYR A 178 -19.46 -9.25 -1.56
N TYR A 179 -18.57 -9.70 -2.43
CA TYR A 179 -18.80 -9.81 -3.88
C TYR A 179 -19.06 -11.27 -4.34
N SER A 180 -19.28 -12.23 -3.43
CA SER A 180 -19.54 -13.63 -3.81
C SER A 180 -20.96 -13.85 -4.33
N GLY A 181 -21.21 -13.45 -5.59
CA GLY A 181 -22.39 -13.86 -6.35
C GLY A 181 -23.73 -13.32 -5.85
N ILE A 182 -24.82 -14.05 -6.17
CA ILE A 182 -26.23 -13.64 -6.00
C ILE A 182 -26.62 -13.43 -4.52
N ILE A 183 -25.91 -14.07 -3.59
CA ILE A 183 -26.17 -13.94 -2.14
C ILE A 183 -24.82 -13.67 -1.46
N GLY A 184 -24.35 -12.40 -1.48
CA GLY A 184 -23.20 -11.98 -0.68
C GLY A 184 -23.48 -12.16 0.83
N PHE A 185 -22.41 -12.31 1.60
CA PHE A 185 -22.49 -12.39 3.06
C PHE A 185 -21.94 -11.11 3.70
N PRO A 186 -22.68 -9.98 3.60
CA PRO A 186 -22.16 -8.69 4.02
C PRO A 186 -21.84 -8.63 5.52
N GLN A 187 -22.56 -9.39 6.36
CA GLN A 187 -22.26 -9.48 7.79
C GLN A 187 -20.89 -10.14 8.05
N GLU A 188 -20.56 -11.16 7.29
CA GLU A 188 -19.24 -11.82 7.36
C GLU A 188 -18.16 -10.90 6.80
N ALA A 189 -18.43 -10.21 5.68
CA ALA A 189 -17.51 -9.23 5.11
C ALA A 189 -17.11 -8.16 6.12
N VAL A 190 -18.10 -7.59 6.84
CA VAL A 190 -17.84 -6.60 7.91
C VAL A 190 -16.94 -7.14 9.02
N LYS A 191 -17.09 -8.43 9.40
CA LYS A 191 -16.21 -9.04 10.41
C LYS A 191 -14.76 -9.09 9.93
N TRP A 192 -14.55 -9.46 8.67
CA TRP A 192 -13.21 -9.56 8.07
C TRP A 192 -12.60 -8.18 7.82
N TYR A 193 -13.35 -7.24 7.27
CA TYR A 193 -12.90 -5.85 7.10
C TYR A 193 -12.50 -5.23 8.45
N ARG A 194 -13.25 -5.51 9.52
CA ARG A 194 -12.91 -5.03 10.87
C ARG A 194 -11.58 -5.61 11.38
N LYS A 195 -11.28 -6.89 11.09
CA LYS A 195 -9.98 -7.49 11.43
C LYS A 195 -8.83 -6.82 10.69
N ALA A 196 -8.97 -6.62 9.37
CA ALA A 196 -7.98 -5.95 8.55
C ALA A 196 -7.79 -4.47 8.94
N ALA A 197 -8.90 -3.74 9.14
CA ALA A 197 -8.90 -2.33 9.52
C ALA A 197 -8.21 -2.08 10.87
N LYS A 198 -8.44 -2.95 11.87
CA LYS A 198 -7.75 -2.89 13.17
C LYS A 198 -6.24 -3.12 13.05
N LYS A 199 -5.77 -3.81 12.02
CA LYS A 199 -4.35 -3.97 11.71
C LYS A 199 -3.78 -2.81 10.89
N GLY A 200 -4.59 -1.82 10.59
CA GLY A 200 -4.18 -0.62 9.87
C GLY A 200 -4.31 -0.71 8.35
N TYR A 201 -4.88 -1.77 7.77
CA TYR A 201 -4.99 -1.90 6.32
C TYR A 201 -5.95 -0.85 5.74
N PRO A 202 -5.46 0.11 4.89
CA PRO A 202 -6.23 1.30 4.55
C PRO A 202 -7.49 1.01 3.75
N GLN A 203 -7.43 0.09 2.79
CA GLN A 203 -8.58 -0.29 1.97
C GLN A 203 -9.69 -0.92 2.81
N ALA A 204 -9.32 -1.74 3.82
CA ALA A 204 -10.30 -2.32 4.73
C ALA A 204 -10.93 -1.28 5.67
N GLN A 205 -10.18 -0.26 6.06
CA GLN A 205 -10.72 0.87 6.84
C GLN A 205 -11.77 1.63 6.01
N TYR A 206 -11.48 1.88 4.74
CA TYR A 206 -12.42 2.51 3.82
C TYR A 206 -13.68 1.67 3.61
N GLU A 207 -13.54 0.37 3.31
CA GLU A 207 -14.70 -0.51 3.11
C GLU A 207 -15.54 -0.67 4.39
N LEU A 208 -14.89 -0.76 5.55
CA LEU A 208 -15.59 -0.80 6.83
C LEU A 208 -16.35 0.50 7.09
N ALA A 209 -15.77 1.66 6.74
CA ALA A 209 -16.44 2.94 6.83
C ALA A 209 -17.68 3.00 5.94
N ARG A 210 -17.61 2.50 4.70
CA ARG A 210 -18.75 2.36 3.79
C ARG A 210 -19.85 1.48 4.41
N CYS A 211 -19.47 0.33 4.94
CA CYS A 211 -20.44 -0.55 5.60
C CYS A 211 -21.18 0.16 6.75
N TYR A 212 -20.50 0.97 7.56
CA TYR A 212 -21.15 1.76 8.60
C TYR A 212 -21.93 2.97 8.06
N SER A 213 -21.48 3.60 6.97
CA SER A 213 -22.19 4.69 6.33
C SER A 213 -23.55 4.23 5.79
N ASP A 214 -23.54 3.13 5.05
CA ASP A 214 -24.67 2.67 4.25
C ASP A 214 -25.52 1.61 4.97
N GLY A 215 -25.08 1.14 6.14
CA GLY A 215 -25.77 0.08 6.90
C GLY A 215 -25.64 -1.31 6.27
N ILE A 216 -24.60 -1.54 5.45
CA ILE A 216 -24.43 -2.81 4.73
C ILE A 216 -23.73 -3.82 5.66
N GLY A 217 -24.42 -4.93 5.94
CA GLY A 217 -23.91 -5.99 6.83
C GLY A 217 -23.77 -5.59 8.31
N THR A 218 -24.17 -4.37 8.64
CA THR A 218 -24.19 -3.83 10.02
C THR A 218 -25.23 -2.72 10.11
N LYS A 219 -25.64 -2.32 11.31
CA LYS A 219 -26.45 -1.11 11.48
C LYS A 219 -25.65 0.12 11.07
N ALA A 220 -26.27 1.04 10.36
CA ALA A 220 -25.68 2.33 10.02
C ALA A 220 -25.23 3.08 11.28
N ASP A 221 -24.02 3.63 11.24
CA ASP A 221 -23.42 4.36 12.34
C ASP A 221 -22.46 5.44 11.75
N PRO A 222 -22.99 6.65 11.50
CA PRO A 222 -22.18 7.71 10.90
C PRO A 222 -20.94 8.11 11.71
N ALA A 223 -21.01 7.99 13.04
CA ALA A 223 -19.84 8.30 13.90
C ALA A 223 -18.70 7.29 13.72
N LYS A 224 -19.05 5.98 13.58
CA LYS A 224 -18.06 4.97 13.24
C LYS A 224 -17.58 5.11 11.80
N ALA A 225 -18.46 5.42 10.86
CA ALA A 225 -18.11 5.67 9.46
C ALA A 225 -17.07 6.78 9.37
N TRP A 226 -17.33 7.95 9.98
CA TRP A 226 -16.37 9.05 10.03
C TRP A 226 -15.02 8.65 10.59
N LYS A 227 -14.98 7.92 11.73
CA LYS A 227 -13.70 7.48 12.33
C LYS A 227 -12.87 6.62 11.38
N TRP A 228 -13.51 5.70 10.67
CA TRP A 228 -12.81 4.81 9.76
C TRP A 228 -12.45 5.50 8.43
N TYR A 229 -13.31 6.40 7.89
CA TYR A 229 -12.93 7.26 6.77
C TYR A 229 -11.71 8.10 7.10
N ARG A 230 -11.67 8.69 8.30
CA ARG A 230 -10.51 9.45 8.74
C ARG A 230 -9.25 8.61 8.79
N ALA A 231 -9.30 7.42 9.36
CA ALA A 231 -8.15 6.53 9.45
C ALA A 231 -7.61 6.13 8.07
N ALA A 232 -8.48 5.86 7.09
CA ALA A 232 -8.09 5.57 5.70
C ALA A 232 -7.57 6.81 4.96
N ALA A 233 -8.21 7.97 5.17
CA ALA A 233 -7.83 9.25 4.55
C ALA A 233 -6.44 9.72 4.99
N GLU A 234 -6.11 9.58 6.29
CA GLU A 234 -4.79 9.87 6.86
C GLU A 234 -3.68 8.98 6.26
N GLN A 235 -4.04 7.81 5.71
CA GLN A 235 -3.14 6.92 4.97
C GLN A 235 -3.16 7.14 3.46
N GLY A 236 -3.83 8.19 2.97
CA GLY A 236 -3.77 8.60 1.57
C GLY A 236 -4.83 8.02 0.64
N ILE A 237 -5.84 7.27 1.14
CA ILE A 237 -6.92 6.75 0.27
C ILE A 237 -7.78 7.91 -0.22
N ALA A 238 -7.73 8.21 -1.52
CA ALA A 238 -8.39 9.36 -2.14
C ALA A 238 -9.91 9.37 -1.96
N GLU A 239 -10.56 8.22 -2.15
CA GLU A 239 -11.99 8.07 -1.93
C GLU A 239 -12.37 8.28 -0.45
N ALA A 240 -11.52 7.86 0.47
CA ALA A 240 -11.74 8.09 1.90
C ALA A 240 -11.59 9.58 2.25
N GLN A 241 -10.63 10.28 1.65
CA GLN A 241 -10.46 11.73 1.81
C GLN A 241 -11.70 12.48 1.32
N PHE A 242 -12.22 12.11 0.15
CA PHE A 242 -13.47 12.68 -0.39
C PHE A 242 -14.68 12.44 0.54
N LYS A 243 -14.86 11.19 1.01
CA LYS A 243 -15.97 10.86 1.93
C LYS A 243 -15.81 11.56 3.29
N LEU A 244 -14.60 11.67 3.80
CA LEU A 244 -14.30 12.40 5.03
C LEU A 244 -14.61 13.90 4.89
N ALA A 245 -14.26 14.50 3.75
CA ALA A 245 -14.60 15.87 3.45
C ALA A 245 -16.12 16.08 3.47
N GLY A 246 -16.89 15.17 2.87
CA GLY A 246 -18.36 15.18 2.92
C GLY A 246 -18.92 15.08 4.35
N CYS A 247 -18.30 14.25 5.20
CA CYS A 247 -18.68 14.16 6.61
C CYS A 247 -18.51 15.50 7.35
N TYR A 248 -17.38 16.18 7.16
CA TYR A 248 -17.14 17.50 7.75
C TYR A 248 -18.04 18.58 7.16
N TYR A 249 -18.28 18.55 5.85
CA TYR A 249 -19.14 19.53 5.15
C TYR A 249 -20.59 19.44 5.63
N GLY A 250 -21.12 18.22 5.73
CA GLY A 250 -22.50 17.95 6.14
C GLY A 250 -22.73 17.85 7.66
N GLY A 251 -21.65 17.67 8.45
CA GLY A 251 -21.76 17.36 9.88
C GLY A 251 -22.25 15.93 10.13
N ILE A 252 -21.87 14.99 9.26
CA ILE A 252 -22.33 13.59 9.31
C ILE A 252 -21.38 12.78 10.19
N GLY A 253 -21.86 12.35 11.36
CA GLY A 253 -21.06 11.60 12.33
C GLY A 253 -19.98 12.41 13.07
N VAL A 254 -19.84 13.70 12.74
CA VAL A 254 -18.91 14.65 13.32
C VAL A 254 -19.50 16.05 13.32
N LYS A 255 -19.01 16.95 14.16
CA LYS A 255 -19.42 18.37 14.11
C LYS A 255 -19.03 18.97 12.75
N LYS A 256 -19.98 19.67 12.10
CA LYS A 256 -19.75 20.40 10.84
C LYS A 256 -18.53 21.31 10.94
N ASN A 257 -17.64 21.20 9.98
CA ASN A 257 -16.43 22.03 9.86
C ASN A 257 -16.04 22.17 8.38
N THR A 258 -16.52 23.23 7.75
CA THR A 258 -16.29 23.45 6.32
C THR A 258 -14.80 23.75 5.99
N ALA A 259 -14.03 24.30 6.91
CA ALA A 259 -12.60 24.51 6.69
C ALA A 259 -11.83 23.17 6.65
N GLU A 260 -12.17 22.21 7.52
CA GLU A 260 -11.61 20.85 7.44
C GLU A 260 -12.11 20.12 6.19
N ALA A 261 -13.36 20.31 5.79
CA ALA A 261 -13.87 19.74 4.55
C ALA A 261 -13.05 20.17 3.33
N VAL A 262 -12.74 21.46 3.22
CA VAL A 262 -11.92 22.01 2.13
C VAL A 262 -10.53 21.37 2.08
N LYS A 263 -9.87 21.16 3.22
CA LYS A 263 -8.56 20.49 3.25
C LYS A 263 -8.61 19.09 2.67
N TRP A 264 -9.63 18.32 3.05
CA TRP A 264 -9.79 16.95 2.58
C TRP A 264 -10.29 16.87 1.14
N TYR A 265 -11.16 17.81 0.70
CA TYR A 265 -11.50 17.93 -0.72
C TYR A 265 -10.27 18.26 -1.55
N HIS A 266 -9.39 19.15 -1.06
CA HIS A 266 -8.15 19.48 -1.76
C HIS A 266 -7.25 18.25 -1.91
N ALA A 267 -7.03 17.50 -0.83
CA ALA A 267 -6.21 16.29 -0.86
C ALA A 267 -6.76 15.24 -1.85
N ALA A 268 -8.08 15.02 -1.88
CA ALA A 268 -8.71 14.10 -2.83
C ALA A 268 -8.68 14.62 -4.28
N ALA A 269 -8.85 15.94 -4.46
CA ALA A 269 -8.82 16.60 -5.77
C ALA A 269 -7.45 16.55 -6.42
N GLU A 270 -6.37 16.68 -5.63
CA GLU A 270 -5.00 16.52 -6.10
C GLU A 270 -4.70 15.09 -6.54
N GLN A 271 -5.36 14.10 -5.96
CA GLN A 271 -5.28 12.70 -6.37
C GLN A 271 -6.21 12.37 -7.56
N GLY A 272 -6.91 13.36 -8.11
CA GLY A 272 -7.68 13.20 -9.34
C GLY A 272 -9.15 12.84 -9.16
N ILE A 273 -9.72 12.82 -7.94
CA ILE A 273 -11.16 12.54 -7.75
C ILE A 273 -11.99 13.70 -8.33
N ALA A 274 -12.71 13.46 -9.42
CA ALA A 274 -13.47 14.49 -10.14
C ALA A 274 -14.55 15.16 -9.28
N GLU A 275 -15.28 14.40 -8.47
CA GLU A 275 -16.25 14.92 -7.51
C GLU A 275 -15.61 15.82 -6.45
N ALA A 276 -14.39 15.48 -6.01
CA ALA A 276 -13.65 16.31 -5.06
C ALA A 276 -13.16 17.60 -5.71
N GLN A 277 -12.72 17.56 -6.97
CA GLN A 277 -12.35 18.74 -7.75
C GLN A 277 -13.55 19.68 -7.92
N PHE A 278 -14.72 19.13 -8.27
CA PHE A 278 -15.96 19.91 -8.36
C PHE A 278 -16.32 20.56 -7.02
N ASN A 279 -16.31 19.78 -5.92
CA ASN A 279 -16.68 20.31 -4.60
C ASN A 279 -15.66 21.35 -4.09
N LEU A 280 -14.39 21.19 -4.40
CA LEU A 280 -13.37 22.18 -4.09
C LEU A 280 -13.59 23.46 -4.89
N GLY A 281 -13.87 23.34 -6.20
CA GLY A 281 -14.29 24.47 -7.04
C GLY A 281 -15.50 25.20 -6.48
N PHE A 282 -16.50 24.46 -6.01
CA PHE A 282 -17.68 25.01 -5.34
C PHE A 282 -17.31 25.78 -4.05
N CYS A 283 -16.43 25.22 -3.24
CA CYS A 283 -15.96 25.89 -2.02
C CYS A 283 -15.28 27.23 -2.31
N TYR A 284 -14.43 27.29 -3.35
CA TYR A 284 -13.80 28.54 -3.79
C TYR A 284 -14.80 29.52 -4.41
N ASP A 285 -15.74 29.05 -5.22
CA ASP A 285 -16.73 29.90 -5.88
C ASP A 285 -17.67 30.60 -4.90
N PHE A 286 -18.08 29.92 -3.84
CA PHE A 286 -19.02 30.45 -2.86
C PHE A 286 -18.36 30.89 -1.54
N GLY A 287 -17.05 30.74 -1.38
CA GLY A 287 -16.35 31.09 -0.14
C GLY A 287 -16.72 30.18 1.02
N THR A 288 -17.03 28.90 0.77
CA THR A 288 -17.49 27.96 1.78
C THR A 288 -16.29 27.28 2.47
N GLY A 289 -15.98 27.72 3.70
CA GLY A 289 -14.86 27.17 4.47
C GLY A 289 -13.47 27.65 4.04
N ILE A 290 -13.42 28.47 2.99
CA ILE A 290 -12.22 29.11 2.45
C ILE A 290 -12.61 30.49 1.89
N LYS A 291 -11.64 31.41 1.73
CA LYS A 291 -11.88 32.69 1.06
C LYS A 291 -12.32 32.45 -0.39
N GLN A 292 -13.38 33.16 -0.81
CA GLN A 292 -13.86 33.13 -2.18
C GLN A 292 -12.74 33.49 -3.18
N ASP A 293 -12.58 32.66 -4.19
CA ASP A 293 -11.63 32.87 -5.30
C ASP A 293 -12.19 32.22 -6.59
N ARG A 294 -12.76 33.04 -7.46
CA ARG A 294 -13.34 32.58 -8.72
C ARG A 294 -12.30 32.02 -9.68
N THR A 295 -11.06 32.52 -9.64
CA THR A 295 -9.99 32.02 -10.50
C THR A 295 -9.60 30.60 -10.12
N GLU A 296 -9.46 30.32 -8.83
CA GLU A 296 -9.24 28.96 -8.35
C GLU A 296 -10.46 28.04 -8.61
N ALA A 297 -11.68 28.57 -8.44
CA ALA A 297 -12.90 27.80 -8.74
C ALA A 297 -12.92 27.32 -10.20
N VAL A 298 -12.63 28.21 -11.17
CA VAL A 298 -12.56 27.88 -12.60
C VAL A 298 -11.51 26.79 -12.88
N LYS A 299 -10.32 26.88 -12.26
CA LYS A 299 -9.28 25.86 -12.42
C LYS A 299 -9.77 24.47 -11.99
N TRP A 300 -10.38 24.37 -10.83
CA TRP A 300 -10.84 23.11 -10.30
C TRP A 300 -12.06 22.56 -11.06
N TYR A 301 -13.01 23.41 -11.44
CA TYR A 301 -14.11 23.00 -12.30
C TYR A 301 -13.65 22.50 -13.66
N ARG A 302 -12.59 23.13 -14.25
CA ARG A 302 -12.01 22.68 -15.52
C ARG A 302 -11.42 21.29 -15.42
N LYS A 303 -10.63 21.03 -14.37
CA LYS A 303 -10.07 19.69 -14.12
C LYS A 303 -11.16 18.62 -13.99
N ALA A 304 -12.24 18.91 -13.29
CA ALA A 304 -13.35 17.97 -13.17
C ALA A 304 -14.11 17.80 -14.51
N ALA A 305 -14.30 18.86 -15.29
CA ALA A 305 -14.93 18.80 -16.60
C ALA A 305 -14.10 18.00 -17.62
N GLU A 306 -12.77 18.11 -17.58
CA GLU A 306 -11.85 17.31 -18.39
C GLU A 306 -11.98 15.80 -18.12
N GLN A 307 -12.47 15.42 -16.94
CA GLN A 307 -12.80 14.03 -16.58
C GLN A 307 -14.26 13.66 -16.90
N GLY A 308 -15.03 14.55 -17.57
CA GLY A 308 -16.41 14.30 -17.94
C GLY A 308 -17.44 14.57 -16.83
N PHE A 309 -17.07 15.32 -15.78
CA PHE A 309 -18.03 15.67 -14.72
C PHE A 309 -18.95 16.81 -15.19
N ALA A 310 -20.17 16.44 -15.64
CA ALA A 310 -21.07 17.33 -16.36
C ALA A 310 -21.53 18.58 -15.57
N GLU A 311 -21.63 18.48 -14.24
CA GLU A 311 -21.97 19.61 -13.38
C GLU A 311 -20.91 20.71 -13.43
N SER A 312 -19.63 20.34 -13.63
CA SER A 312 -18.53 21.30 -13.76
C SER A 312 -18.65 22.16 -15.00
N GLU A 313 -19.08 21.59 -16.13
CA GLU A 313 -19.31 22.34 -17.37
C GLU A 313 -20.39 23.42 -17.22
N LYS A 314 -21.46 23.10 -16.48
CA LYS A 314 -22.53 24.06 -16.17
C LYS A 314 -22.02 25.23 -15.33
N MET A 315 -21.16 24.92 -14.34
CA MET A 315 -20.57 25.95 -13.46
C MET A 315 -19.59 26.83 -14.23
N LEU A 316 -18.79 26.26 -15.12
CA LEU A 316 -17.89 27.03 -15.99
C LEU A 316 -18.67 28.01 -16.88
N LYS A 317 -19.72 27.57 -17.58
CA LYS A 317 -20.57 28.43 -18.39
C LYS A 317 -21.20 29.57 -17.60
N ARG A 318 -21.56 29.33 -16.34
CA ARG A 318 -22.08 30.37 -15.45
C ARG A 318 -21.05 31.43 -15.07
N LEU A 319 -19.80 31.03 -14.91
CA LEU A 319 -18.70 31.93 -14.50
C LEU A 319 -18.10 32.73 -15.66
N GLU A 320 -18.34 32.29 -16.90
CA GLU A 320 -17.95 32.97 -18.14
C GLU A 320 -18.96 34.02 -18.64
N GLN A 321 -20.18 34.02 -18.06
CA GLN A 321 -21.24 35.03 -18.27
C GLN A 321 -21.10 36.22 -17.29
#